data_24c39e9ebadf4bef8e7afc1b0ed8f58b
#
_entry.id   24c39e9ebadf4bef8e7afc1b0ed8f58b
#
_cell.length_a   1.000
_cell.length_b   1.000
_cell.length_c   1.000
_cell.angle_alpha   90.00
_cell.angle_beta   90.00
_cell.angle_gamma   90.00
#
_symmetry.space_group_name_H-M   'P 1'
#
loop_
_entity.id
_entity.type
_entity.pdbx_description
1 polymer ?
#
loop_
_entity_poly.entity_id
_entity_poly.type
_entity_poly.pdbx_seq_one_letter_code
_entity_poly.pdbx_strand_id
1 'polypeptide(L)'
;MNDRFHYDALVDDALRSVVRRVLTQVAETGLPGSHHFYISFRSNDPGVELPDYLRAKYPDEMTIVLQHQYWGLIIREDDFEVTVSFNKQQERIKVPFAAL
;
A
#
# COMPACT_ATOMS: atom_id res chain seq x y z
N MET A 1 -13.27 -10.69 25.06
CA MET A 1 -14.57 -10.17 24.61
C MET A 1 -15.15 -11.06 23.53
N ASN A 2 -16.41 -11.39 23.64
CA ASN A 2 -17.05 -12.19 22.61
C ASN A 2 -17.35 -11.29 21.39
N ASP A 3 -16.62 -11.55 20.29
CA ASP A 3 -16.73 -10.74 19.07
C ASP A 3 -17.90 -11.21 18.21
N ARG A 4 -19.10 -11.07 18.77
CA ARG A 4 -20.34 -11.50 18.11
C ARG A 4 -20.56 -10.77 16.78
N PHE A 5 -20.07 -9.56 16.67
CA PHE A 5 -20.28 -8.71 15.48
C PHE A 5 -19.02 -8.62 14.62
N HIS A 6 -17.98 -9.39 14.95
CA HIS A 6 -16.71 -9.36 14.19
C HIS A 6 -16.09 -7.96 14.11
N TYR A 7 -15.97 -7.33 15.28
CA TYR A 7 -15.45 -5.95 15.35
C TYR A 7 -14.08 -5.80 14.70
N ASP A 8 -13.19 -6.77 14.89
CA ASP A 8 -11.85 -6.72 14.30
C ASP A 8 -11.92 -6.68 12.78
N ALA A 9 -12.79 -7.50 12.18
CA ALA A 9 -12.96 -7.49 10.73
C ALA A 9 -13.58 -6.19 10.24
N LEU A 10 -14.54 -5.64 10.98
CA LEU A 10 -15.17 -4.37 10.62
C LEU A 10 -14.19 -3.21 10.71
N VAL A 11 -13.36 -3.18 11.75
CA VAL A 11 -12.33 -2.15 11.90
C VAL A 11 -11.29 -2.25 10.78
N ASP A 12 -10.84 -3.46 10.46
CA ASP A 12 -9.89 -3.67 9.37
C ASP A 12 -10.47 -3.20 8.04
N ASP A 13 -11.73 -3.53 7.77
CA ASP A 13 -12.41 -3.09 6.55
C ASP A 13 -12.51 -1.57 6.49
N ALA A 14 -12.86 -0.94 7.61
CA ALA A 14 -12.93 0.52 7.70
C ALA A 14 -11.57 1.17 7.46
N LEU A 15 -10.50 0.61 8.02
CA LEU A 15 -9.14 1.11 7.81
C LEU A 15 -8.72 1.02 6.35
N ARG A 16 -9.03 -0.11 5.69
CA ARG A 16 -8.75 -0.25 4.25
C ARG A 16 -9.50 0.78 3.44
N SER A 17 -10.75 1.05 3.79
CA SER A 17 -11.56 2.07 3.13
C SER A 17 -10.93 3.46 3.30
N VAL A 18 -10.45 3.79 4.50
CA VAL A 18 -9.77 5.06 4.76
C VAL A 18 -8.50 5.17 3.91
N VAL A 19 -7.68 4.13 3.88
CA VAL A 19 -6.44 4.13 3.08
C VAL A 19 -6.77 4.32 1.60
N ARG A 20 -7.77 3.61 1.09
CA ARG A 20 -8.18 3.73 -0.31
C ARG A 20 -8.61 5.16 -0.63
N ARG A 21 -9.38 5.79 0.24
CA ARG A 21 -9.83 7.18 0.05
C ARG A 21 -8.67 8.15 0.04
N VAL A 22 -7.74 7.99 0.99
CA VAL A 22 -6.56 8.86 1.06
C VAL A 22 -5.71 8.69 -0.18
N LEU A 23 -5.46 7.46 -0.60
CA LEU A 23 -4.66 7.19 -1.81
C LEU A 23 -5.33 7.72 -3.07
N THR A 24 -6.65 7.63 -3.15
CA THR A 24 -7.39 8.20 -4.28
C THR A 24 -7.17 9.71 -4.35
N GLN A 25 -7.22 10.38 -3.22
CA GLN A 25 -6.97 11.81 -3.17
C GLN A 25 -5.53 12.14 -3.54
N VAL A 26 -4.57 11.35 -3.06
CA VAL A 26 -3.15 11.51 -3.43
C VAL A 26 -2.96 11.31 -4.92
N ALA A 27 -3.64 10.34 -5.52
CA ALA A 27 -3.56 10.09 -6.97
C ALA A 27 -4.09 11.26 -7.78
N GLU A 28 -5.13 11.93 -7.28
CA GLU A 28 -5.76 13.05 -7.99
C GLU A 28 -5.04 14.37 -7.81
N THR A 29 -4.61 14.68 -6.59
CA THR A 29 -4.10 16.00 -6.23
C THR A 29 -2.65 16.00 -5.76
N GLY A 30 -2.04 14.84 -5.60
CA GLY A 30 -0.69 14.71 -5.06
C GLY A 30 -0.63 14.88 -3.55
N LEU A 31 0.56 14.73 -3.00
CA LEU A 31 0.80 14.93 -1.57
C LEU A 31 1.03 16.41 -1.29
N PRO A 32 0.35 16.99 -0.30
CA PRO A 32 0.53 18.41 0.01
C PRO A 32 1.87 18.66 0.69
N GLY A 33 2.58 19.68 0.22
CA GLY A 33 3.82 20.16 0.84
C GLY A 33 4.90 19.09 0.93
N SER A 34 5.45 18.95 2.12
CA SER A 34 6.52 17.99 2.40
C SER A 34 5.99 16.70 3.07
N HIS A 35 4.74 16.40 2.89
CA HIS A 35 4.15 15.21 3.50
C HIS A 35 4.76 13.93 2.94
N HIS A 36 4.93 12.96 3.83
CA HIS A 36 5.34 11.61 3.48
C HIS A 36 4.20 10.68 3.83
N PHE A 37 3.93 9.71 2.96
CA PHE A 37 2.90 8.71 3.22
C PHE A 37 3.55 7.34 3.27
N TYR A 38 3.57 6.74 4.46
CA TYR A 38 4.20 5.42 4.68
C TYR A 38 3.13 4.35 4.60
N ILE A 39 3.36 3.34 3.77
CA ILE A 39 2.44 2.22 3.61
C ILE A 39 3.17 0.93 3.93
N SER A 40 2.71 0.22 4.96
CA SER A 40 3.24 -1.08 5.33
C SER A 40 2.27 -2.18 4.90
N PHE A 41 2.81 -3.23 4.32
CA PHE A 41 2.01 -4.34 3.84
C PHE A 41 2.78 -5.66 3.97
N ARG A 42 2.04 -6.76 3.94
CA ARG A 42 2.63 -8.09 3.98
C ARG A 42 3.16 -8.46 2.61
N SER A 43 4.47 -8.48 2.47
CA SER A 43 5.13 -8.82 1.21
C SER A 43 4.95 -10.29 0.83
N ASN A 44 4.64 -11.15 1.80
CA ASN A 44 4.38 -12.56 1.55
C ASN A 44 2.94 -12.87 1.11
N ASP A 45 2.08 -11.86 1.05
CA ASP A 45 0.72 -12.05 0.56
C ASP A 45 0.76 -12.43 -0.92
N PRO A 46 0.02 -13.50 -1.35
CA PRO A 46 0.08 -13.94 -2.74
C PRO A 46 -0.48 -12.93 -3.75
N GLY A 47 -1.28 -11.97 -3.30
CA GLY A 47 -1.79 -10.92 -4.17
C GLY A 47 -0.84 -9.76 -4.39
N VAL A 48 0.26 -9.70 -3.64
CA VAL A 48 1.27 -8.65 -3.78
C VAL A 48 2.18 -8.96 -4.97
N GLU A 49 2.34 -8.00 -5.86
CA GLU A 49 3.27 -8.12 -7.00
C GLU A 49 4.48 -7.25 -6.74
N LEU A 50 5.62 -7.90 -6.54
CA LEU A 50 6.91 -7.29 -6.28
C LEU A 50 7.98 -7.96 -7.13
N PRO A 51 9.07 -7.25 -7.48
CA PRO A 51 10.26 -7.91 -8.00
C PRO A 51 10.80 -8.95 -7.01
N ASP A 52 11.33 -10.05 -7.53
CA ASP A 52 11.81 -11.16 -6.70
C ASP A 52 12.87 -10.72 -5.70
N TYR A 53 13.78 -9.82 -6.09
CA TYR A 53 14.84 -9.38 -5.19
C TYR A 53 14.29 -8.58 -4.00
N LEU A 54 13.19 -7.85 -4.18
CA LEU A 54 12.54 -7.12 -3.08
C LEU A 54 11.82 -8.09 -2.15
N ARG A 55 11.17 -9.10 -2.72
CA ARG A 55 10.50 -10.14 -1.91
C ARG A 55 11.52 -10.92 -1.09
N ALA A 56 12.69 -11.19 -1.65
CA ALA A 56 13.77 -11.87 -0.93
C ALA A 56 14.34 -11.00 0.19
N LYS A 57 14.45 -9.69 -0.04
CA LYS A 57 14.97 -8.75 0.95
C LYS A 57 13.97 -8.49 2.08
N TYR A 58 12.67 -8.47 1.75
CA TYR A 58 11.59 -8.22 2.69
C TYR A 58 10.59 -9.37 2.64
N PRO A 59 10.92 -10.52 3.25
CA PRO A 59 10.13 -11.74 3.06
C PRO A 59 8.77 -11.72 3.77
N ASP A 60 8.61 -10.93 4.82
CA ASP A 60 7.38 -10.94 5.60
C ASP A 60 6.59 -9.64 5.47
N GLU A 61 7.28 -8.51 5.60
CA GLU A 61 6.65 -7.21 5.62
C GLU A 61 7.55 -6.20 4.91
N MET A 62 6.93 -5.25 4.24
CA MET A 62 7.64 -4.19 3.54
C MET A 62 6.90 -2.87 3.75
N THR A 63 7.66 -1.79 3.88
CA THR A 63 7.12 -0.44 3.95
C THR A 63 7.60 0.36 2.76
N ILE A 64 6.68 1.01 2.08
CA ILE A 64 7.02 1.95 1.01
C ILE A 64 6.69 3.36 1.45
N VAL A 65 7.37 4.32 0.86
CA VAL A 65 7.18 5.74 1.17
C VAL A 65 6.77 6.46 -0.10
N LEU A 66 5.61 7.09 -0.08
CA LEU A 66 5.20 8.00 -1.14
C LEU A 66 5.64 9.40 -0.72
N GLN A 67 6.55 9.97 -1.48
CA GLN A 67 7.14 11.28 -1.19
C GLN A 67 7.32 12.02 -2.52
N HIS A 68 8.56 12.20 -2.95
CA HIS A 68 8.84 12.89 -4.20
C HIS A 68 9.02 11.95 -5.39
N GLN A 69 9.42 10.71 -5.12
CA GLN A 69 9.80 9.76 -6.16
C GLN A 69 8.82 8.61 -6.22
N TYR A 70 7.61 8.92 -6.64
CA TYR A 70 6.61 7.91 -6.98
C TYR A 70 5.86 8.36 -8.23
N TRP A 71 5.40 7.40 -9.03
CA TRP A 71 4.75 7.68 -10.31
C TRP A 71 3.64 6.69 -10.57
N GLY A 72 2.66 7.13 -11.36
CA GLY A 72 1.63 6.26 -11.88
C GLY A 72 0.81 5.55 -10.80
N LEU A 73 0.44 6.27 -9.74
CA LEU A 73 -0.41 5.72 -8.70
C LEU A 73 -1.81 5.48 -9.26
N ILE A 74 -2.22 4.22 -9.24
CA ILE A 74 -3.53 3.77 -9.72
C ILE A 74 -4.25 3.09 -8.56
N ILE A 75 -5.45 3.56 -8.27
CA ILE A 75 -6.27 3.02 -7.18
C ILE A 75 -7.43 2.27 -7.79
N ARG A 76 -7.58 1.00 -7.40
CA ARG A 76 -8.73 0.16 -7.77
C ARG A 76 -9.54 -0.15 -6.54
N GLU A 77 -10.59 -0.90 -6.69
CA GLU A 77 -11.46 -1.25 -5.57
C GLU A 77 -10.74 -2.11 -4.53
N ASP A 78 -9.95 -3.07 -4.98
CA ASP A 78 -9.33 -4.06 -4.09
C ASP A 78 -7.82 -3.90 -3.95
N ASP A 79 -7.18 -3.08 -4.78
CA ASP A 79 -5.73 -2.94 -4.75
C ASP A 79 -5.29 -1.55 -5.23
N PHE A 80 -4.00 -1.30 -5.11
CA PHE A 80 -3.37 -0.15 -5.76
C PHE A 80 -2.05 -0.56 -6.37
N GLU A 81 -1.63 0.20 -7.38
CA GLU A 81 -0.33 0.06 -8.02
C GLU A 81 0.40 1.39 -8.00
N VAL A 82 1.70 1.33 -7.89
CA VAL A 82 2.53 2.54 -7.94
C VAL A 82 3.95 2.16 -8.36
N THR A 83 4.61 3.07 -9.06
CA THR A 83 6.04 2.96 -9.33
C THR A 83 6.78 3.76 -8.28
N VAL A 84 7.70 3.12 -7.58
CA VAL A 84 8.52 3.76 -6.54
C VAL A 84 9.99 3.47 -6.81
N SER A 85 10.86 4.29 -6.24
CA SER A 85 12.30 4.15 -6.42
C SER A 85 12.91 3.38 -5.25
N PHE A 86 13.61 2.28 -5.56
CA PHE A 86 14.39 1.52 -4.59
C PHE A 86 15.83 1.44 -5.08
N ASN A 87 16.78 1.89 -4.25
CA ASN A 87 18.20 1.85 -4.59
C ASN A 87 18.49 2.41 -5.99
N LYS A 88 17.84 3.55 -6.30
CA LYS A 88 17.96 4.25 -7.59
C LYS A 88 17.35 3.49 -8.76
N GLN A 89 16.56 2.45 -8.49
CA GLN A 89 15.81 1.72 -9.52
C GLN A 89 14.32 1.96 -9.35
N GLN A 90 13.64 2.18 -10.46
CA GLN A 90 12.19 2.34 -10.45
C GLN A 90 11.54 0.97 -10.54
N GLU A 91 10.69 0.66 -9.58
CA GLU A 91 10.02 -0.62 -9.50
C GLU A 91 8.50 -0.41 -9.41
N ARG A 92 7.76 -1.15 -10.23
CA ARG A 92 6.30 -1.15 -10.18
C ARG A 92 5.83 -2.19 -9.19
N ILE A 93 5.00 -1.78 -8.24
CA ILE A 93 4.44 -2.70 -7.24
C ILE A 93 2.93 -2.62 -7.26
N LYS A 94 2.29 -3.72 -6.90
CA LYS A 94 0.85 -3.83 -6.76
C LYS A 94 0.55 -4.45 -5.41
N VAL A 95 -0.32 -3.80 -4.64
CA VAL A 95 -0.63 -4.22 -3.27
C VAL A 95 -2.13 -4.27 -3.09
N PRO A 96 -2.70 -5.45 -2.80
CA PRO A 96 -4.10 -5.53 -2.41
C PRO A 96 -4.31 -4.89 -1.05
N PHE A 97 -5.43 -4.21 -0.88
CA PHE A 97 -5.74 -3.59 0.42
C PHE A 97 -5.81 -4.63 1.54
N ALA A 98 -6.12 -5.88 1.21
CA ALA A 98 -6.13 -6.97 2.19
C ALA A 98 -4.74 -7.28 2.77
N ALA A 99 -3.67 -6.85 2.12
CA ALA A 99 -2.30 -7.06 2.60
C ALA A 99 -1.81 -5.97 3.55
N LEU A 100 -2.56 -4.90 3.73
CA LEU A 100 -2.21 -3.79 4.60
C LEU A 100 -2.32 -4.14 6.09
#